data_d6aed6128947fae828d981f240e9cc12
#
_entry.id   d6aed6128947fae828d981f240e9cc12
#
_cell.length_a   1.000
_cell.length_b   1.000
_cell.length_c   1.000
_cell.angle_alpha   90.00
_cell.angle_beta   90.00
_cell.angle_gamma   90.00
#
_symmetry.space_group_name_H-M   'P 1'
#
loop_
_entity.id
_entity.type
_entity.pdbx_description
1 polymer ?
#
loop_
_entity_poly.entity_id
_entity_poly.type
_entity_poly.pdbx_seq_one_letter_code
_entity_poly.pdbx_strand_id
1 'polypeptide(L)'
;MFKTARAVFYLIFIYYFLACSSHSRTVNYYNYDLPKSEALDLCRTILTNLGYDVNIFAPETNIIVTKPNKVWKVVRRYDYFVYIKVTDKIEIYIDGGKKLKKDNNGRIAQGKASLPYSLQKTIFIQIKKEFERKNIRRIELS
;
A
#
# COMPACT_ATOMS: atom_id res chain seq x y z
N MET A 1 -40.03 -21.57 21.87
CA MET A 1 -38.89 -20.70 22.31
C MET A 1 -37.53 -21.06 21.70
N PHE A 2 -37.23 -22.29 21.39
CA PHE A 2 -35.92 -22.70 20.84
C PHE A 2 -35.70 -22.43 19.34
N LYS A 3 -36.73 -22.15 18.55
CA LYS A 3 -36.61 -21.90 17.10
C LYS A 3 -36.12 -20.45 16.78
N THR A 4 -36.47 -19.49 17.62
CA THR A 4 -36.09 -18.08 17.44
C THR A 4 -34.63 -17.83 17.81
N ALA A 5 -34.10 -18.51 18.82
CA ALA A 5 -32.69 -18.38 19.22
C ALA A 5 -31.72 -18.91 18.16
N ARG A 6 -32.06 -19.94 17.41
CA ARG A 6 -31.27 -20.47 16.29
C ARG A 6 -31.21 -19.48 15.11
N ALA A 7 -32.33 -18.84 14.79
CA ALA A 7 -32.39 -17.86 13.70
C ALA A 7 -31.54 -16.63 14.00
N VAL A 8 -31.54 -16.14 15.23
CA VAL A 8 -30.70 -15.01 15.66
C VAL A 8 -29.21 -15.37 15.61
N PHE A 9 -28.84 -16.59 15.99
CA PHE A 9 -27.46 -17.04 15.93
C PHE A 9 -26.94 -17.15 14.49
N TYR A 10 -27.75 -17.59 13.54
CA TYR A 10 -27.40 -17.61 12.12
C TYR A 10 -27.25 -16.21 11.53
N LEU A 11 -28.10 -15.25 11.91
CA LEU A 11 -28.00 -13.86 11.46
C LEU A 11 -26.72 -13.18 11.96
N ILE A 12 -26.34 -13.41 13.21
CA ILE A 12 -25.09 -12.90 13.79
C ILE A 12 -23.88 -13.52 13.09
N PHE A 13 -23.94 -14.83 12.78
CA PHE A 13 -22.86 -15.54 12.08
C PHE A 13 -22.69 -15.03 10.64
N ILE A 14 -23.77 -14.77 9.93
CA ILE A 14 -23.76 -14.18 8.58
C ILE A 14 -23.20 -12.75 8.61
N TYR A 15 -23.54 -11.96 9.63
CA TYR A 15 -23.02 -10.59 9.79
C TYR A 15 -21.51 -10.59 10.02
N TYR A 16 -20.98 -11.56 10.77
CA TYR A 16 -19.53 -11.72 10.97
C TYR A 16 -18.80 -12.15 9.69
N PHE A 17 -19.41 -12.93 8.82
CA PHE A 17 -18.83 -13.34 7.54
C PHE A 17 -18.84 -12.23 6.48
N LEU A 18 -19.86 -11.37 6.49
CA LEU A 18 -19.95 -10.21 5.58
C LEU A 18 -19.02 -9.06 5.98
N ALA A 19 -18.54 -9.03 7.23
CA ALA A 19 -17.54 -8.06 7.70
C ALA A 19 -16.11 -8.44 7.31
N CYS A 20 -15.89 -9.46 6.49
CA CYS A 20 -14.61 -9.73 5.85
C CYS A 20 -14.39 -8.68 4.74
N SER A 21 -14.16 -7.44 5.16
CA SER A 21 -13.85 -6.35 4.27
C SER A 21 -12.56 -6.69 3.51
N SER A 22 -12.71 -6.92 2.22
CA SER A 22 -11.59 -6.92 1.28
C SER A 22 -10.82 -5.61 1.52
N HIS A 23 -9.61 -5.71 2.06
CA HIS A 23 -8.74 -4.55 2.22
C HIS A 23 -8.38 -4.08 0.82
N SER A 24 -9.15 -3.10 0.33
CA SER A 24 -8.87 -2.47 -0.94
C SER A 24 -7.51 -1.77 -0.85
N ARG A 25 -6.68 -2.00 -1.85
CA ARG A 25 -5.40 -1.30 -2.00
C ARG A 25 -5.70 0.20 -2.06
N THR A 26 -5.15 0.96 -1.10
CA THR A 26 -5.28 2.41 -1.11
C THR A 26 -4.31 3.00 -2.12
N VAL A 27 -4.82 3.84 -3.02
CA VAL A 27 -4.03 4.57 -4.00
C VAL A 27 -4.14 6.05 -3.70
N ASN A 28 -3.01 6.75 -3.68
CA ASN A 28 -2.99 8.20 -3.60
C ASN A 28 -2.53 8.80 -4.93
N TYR A 29 -3.21 9.84 -5.36
CA TYR A 29 -2.94 10.56 -6.60
C TYR A 29 -2.42 11.95 -6.31
N TYR A 30 -1.45 12.40 -7.10
CA TYR A 30 -0.86 13.74 -6.99
C TYR A 30 -0.73 14.37 -8.37
N ASN A 31 -1.07 15.68 -8.47
CA ASN A 31 -0.81 16.47 -9.67
C ASN A 31 0.64 16.96 -9.69
N TYR A 32 1.17 17.10 -10.87
CA TYR A 32 2.49 17.66 -11.10
C TYR A 32 2.52 18.47 -12.39
N ASP A 33 3.41 19.48 -12.45
CA ASP A 33 3.57 20.40 -13.59
C ASP A 33 4.96 20.26 -14.22
N LEU A 34 5.62 19.12 -14.05
CA LEU A 34 6.95 18.82 -14.56
C LEU A 34 6.87 17.84 -15.74
N PRO A 35 7.89 17.77 -16.59
CA PRO A 35 8.05 16.66 -17.53
C PRO A 35 8.04 15.32 -16.78
N LYS A 36 7.49 14.26 -17.39
CA LYS A 36 7.35 12.93 -16.74
C LYS A 36 8.67 12.38 -16.19
N SER A 37 9.76 12.56 -16.93
CA SER A 37 11.09 12.12 -16.50
C SER A 37 11.56 12.85 -15.25
N GLU A 38 11.36 14.17 -15.19
CA GLU A 38 11.70 14.97 -14.01
C GLU A 38 10.81 14.64 -12.80
N ALA A 39 9.52 14.44 -13.04
CA ALA A 39 8.59 14.00 -12.00
C ALA A 39 8.98 12.63 -11.43
N LEU A 40 9.42 11.70 -12.29
CA LEU A 40 9.89 10.38 -11.86
C LEU A 40 11.18 10.50 -11.03
N ASP A 41 12.16 11.29 -11.47
CA ASP A 41 13.40 11.53 -10.72
C ASP A 41 13.15 12.23 -9.38
N LEU A 42 12.20 13.16 -9.35
CA LEU A 42 11.77 13.81 -8.11
C LEU A 42 11.13 12.80 -7.14
N CYS A 43 10.27 11.90 -7.63
CA CYS A 43 9.70 10.83 -6.82
C CYS A 43 10.79 9.92 -6.24
N ARG A 44 11.80 9.55 -7.04
CA ARG A 44 12.95 8.77 -6.57
C ARG A 44 13.70 9.51 -5.45
N THR A 45 13.96 10.79 -5.64
CA THR A 45 14.65 11.63 -4.65
C THR A 45 13.85 11.72 -3.35
N ILE A 46 12.53 11.92 -3.43
CA ILE A 46 11.65 11.96 -2.25
C ILE A 46 11.71 10.64 -1.49
N LEU A 47 11.59 9.49 -2.18
CA LEU A 47 11.67 8.18 -1.54
C LEU A 47 13.02 7.97 -0.85
N THR A 48 14.11 8.32 -1.51
CA THR A 48 15.47 8.20 -0.94
C THR A 48 15.64 9.09 0.30
N ASN A 49 15.12 10.32 0.28
CA ASN A 49 15.16 11.23 1.42
C ASN A 49 14.33 10.71 2.62
N LEU A 50 13.28 9.95 2.35
CA LEU A 50 12.48 9.26 3.39
C LEU A 50 13.13 7.97 3.88
N GLY A 51 14.29 7.58 3.36
CA GLY A 51 15.04 6.39 3.77
C GLY A 51 14.62 5.11 3.05
N TYR A 52 13.87 5.22 1.95
CA TYR A 52 13.55 4.06 1.12
C TYR A 52 14.66 3.73 0.14
N ASP A 53 15.06 2.48 0.09
CA ASP A 53 15.93 1.97 -0.96
C ASP A 53 15.11 1.65 -2.22
N VAL A 54 15.49 2.21 -3.35
CA VAL A 54 14.86 1.91 -4.63
C VAL A 54 15.40 0.58 -5.16
N ASN A 55 14.49 -0.34 -5.48
CA ASN A 55 14.81 -1.65 -6.05
C ASN A 55 14.67 -1.64 -7.57
N ILE A 56 13.58 -1.05 -8.08
CA ILE A 56 13.30 -0.92 -9.51
C ILE A 56 13.13 0.56 -9.82
N PHE A 57 13.90 1.05 -10.78
CA PHE A 57 13.74 2.35 -11.40
C PHE A 57 13.67 2.14 -12.90
N ALA A 58 12.49 2.25 -13.48
CA ALA A 58 12.19 1.95 -14.88
C ALA A 58 11.62 3.19 -15.58
N PRO A 59 12.50 4.09 -16.11
CA PRO A 59 12.06 5.31 -16.78
C PRO A 59 11.23 5.04 -18.03
N GLU A 60 11.48 3.95 -18.72
CA GLU A 60 10.76 3.51 -19.93
C GLU A 60 9.29 3.19 -19.66
N THR A 61 8.97 2.74 -18.45
CA THR A 61 7.59 2.46 -18.00
C THR A 61 7.07 3.45 -16.98
N ASN A 62 7.90 4.44 -16.61
CA ASN A 62 7.61 5.44 -15.58
C ASN A 62 7.24 4.84 -14.21
N ILE A 63 7.98 3.82 -13.77
CA ILE A 63 7.72 3.05 -12.56
C ILE A 63 8.92 3.10 -11.62
N ILE A 64 8.60 3.25 -10.32
CA ILE A 64 9.55 3.09 -9.21
C ILE A 64 8.98 2.09 -8.23
N VAL A 65 9.81 1.15 -7.76
CA VAL A 65 9.45 0.21 -6.69
C VAL A 65 10.57 0.20 -5.67
N THR A 66 10.23 0.35 -4.40
CA THR A 66 11.22 0.26 -3.31
C THR A 66 11.53 -1.18 -2.95
N LYS A 67 12.67 -1.40 -2.29
CA LYS A 67 12.90 -2.64 -1.57
C LYS A 67 11.85 -2.80 -0.46
N PRO A 68 11.60 -4.04 0.00
CA PRO A 68 10.71 -4.26 1.14
C PRO A 68 11.22 -3.54 2.39
N ASN A 69 10.33 -2.78 3.02
CA ASN A 69 10.56 -2.13 4.30
C ASN A 69 9.77 -2.85 5.39
N LYS A 70 10.23 -2.71 6.63
CA LYS A 70 9.65 -3.39 7.79
C LYS A 70 8.94 -2.38 8.67
N VAL A 71 7.72 -2.72 9.09
CA VAL A 71 6.97 -1.93 10.06
C VAL A 71 6.34 -2.85 11.10
N TRP A 72 6.34 -2.39 12.35
CA TRP A 72 5.75 -3.12 13.46
C TRP A 72 4.41 -2.50 13.87
N LYS A 73 3.45 -3.37 14.15
CA LYS A 73 2.20 -2.97 14.81
C LYS A 73 1.92 -3.95 15.94
N VAL A 74 2.02 -3.45 17.18
CA VAL A 74 1.92 -4.25 18.40
C VAL A 74 2.97 -5.35 18.39
N VAL A 75 2.57 -6.61 18.19
CA VAL A 75 3.47 -7.79 18.16
C VAL A 75 3.71 -8.35 16.76
N ARG A 76 3.12 -7.74 15.72
CA ARG A 76 3.24 -8.22 14.35
C ARG A 76 4.14 -7.34 13.51
N ARG A 77 5.06 -7.98 12.79
CA ARG A 77 5.88 -7.36 11.77
C ARG A 77 5.21 -7.50 10.40
N TYR A 78 5.18 -6.39 9.68
CA TYR A 78 4.72 -6.33 8.30
C TYR A 78 5.89 -5.90 7.43
N ASP A 79 6.06 -6.58 6.29
CA ASP A 79 6.94 -6.13 5.23
C ASP A 79 6.06 -5.42 4.18
N TYR A 80 6.50 -4.29 3.68
CA TYR A 80 5.79 -3.52 2.66
C TYR A 80 6.76 -2.86 1.69
N PHE A 81 6.28 -2.51 0.52
CA PHE A 81 7.00 -1.71 -0.45
C PHE A 81 6.11 -0.59 -0.99
N VAL A 82 6.77 0.47 -1.45
CA VAL A 82 6.11 1.60 -2.10
C VAL A 82 6.28 1.44 -3.61
N TYR A 83 5.17 1.53 -4.32
CA TYR A 83 5.13 1.50 -5.77
C TYR A 83 4.64 2.86 -6.26
N ILE A 84 5.38 3.49 -7.15
CA ILE A 84 5.01 4.76 -7.80
C ILE A 84 4.93 4.55 -9.30
N LYS A 85 3.87 5.06 -9.90
CA LYS A 85 3.70 5.15 -11.34
C LYS A 85 3.40 6.59 -11.73
N VAL A 86 4.13 7.11 -12.70
CA VAL A 86 3.96 8.47 -13.21
C VAL A 86 3.31 8.40 -14.59
N THR A 87 2.06 8.87 -14.68
CA THR A 87 1.29 8.97 -15.93
C THR A 87 0.95 10.44 -16.20
N ASP A 88 -0.31 10.79 -16.35
CA ASP A 88 -0.85 12.14 -16.23
C ASP A 88 -0.89 12.64 -14.78
N LYS A 89 -0.79 11.70 -13.84
CA LYS A 89 -0.72 11.90 -12.39
C LYS A 89 0.36 11.01 -11.80
N ILE A 90 0.82 11.35 -10.61
CA ILE A 90 1.64 10.46 -9.81
C ILE A 90 0.71 9.58 -8.99
N GLU A 91 0.78 8.28 -9.21
CA GLU A 91 0.01 7.26 -8.49
C GLU A 91 0.93 6.56 -7.50
N ILE A 92 0.56 6.55 -6.24
CA ILE A 92 1.33 5.89 -5.18
C ILE A 92 0.50 4.79 -4.54
N TYR A 93 1.04 3.57 -4.55
CA TYR A 93 0.50 2.42 -3.84
C TYR A 93 1.45 1.98 -2.75
N ILE A 94 0.88 1.45 -1.67
CA ILE A 94 1.63 0.72 -0.67
C ILE A 94 1.11 -0.72 -0.70
N ASP A 95 1.99 -1.65 -0.97
CA ASP A 95 1.65 -3.07 -1.01
C ASP A 95 2.35 -3.80 0.13
N GLY A 96 1.61 -4.68 0.82
CA GLY A 96 2.16 -5.54 1.85
C GLY A 96 2.79 -6.76 1.21
N GLY A 97 4.07 -7.00 1.52
CA GLY A 97 4.75 -8.24 1.17
C GLY A 97 4.60 -9.26 2.29
N LYS A 98 4.06 -10.45 2.01
CA LYS A 98 4.32 -11.60 2.86
C LYS A 98 5.75 -12.06 2.60
N LYS A 99 6.48 -12.40 3.66
CA LYS A 99 7.62 -13.31 3.52
C LYS A 99 7.15 -14.53 2.72
N LEU A 100 7.77 -14.75 1.59
CA LEU A 100 7.61 -15.98 0.83
C LEU A 100 7.94 -17.15 1.77
N LYS A 101 6.93 -17.83 2.28
CA LYS A 101 7.11 -19.10 2.98
C LYS A 101 7.32 -20.14 1.90
N LYS A 102 8.56 -20.65 1.83
CA LYS A 102 8.83 -21.87 1.12
C LYS A 102 8.09 -22.99 1.87
N ASP A 103 7.15 -23.66 1.22
CA ASP A 103 6.56 -24.87 1.77
C ASP A 103 7.60 -26.00 1.77
N ASN A 104 7.31 -27.09 2.47
CA ASN A 104 8.20 -28.25 2.54
C ASN A 104 8.47 -28.92 1.18
N ASN A 105 7.75 -28.52 0.14
CA ASN A 105 7.88 -29.01 -1.24
C ASN A 105 8.59 -28.00 -2.16
N GLY A 106 9.17 -26.92 -1.60
CA GLY A 106 9.89 -25.91 -2.36
C GLY A 106 9.00 -24.96 -3.18
N ARG A 107 7.67 -25.04 -3.06
CA ARG A 107 6.72 -24.12 -3.71
C ARG A 107 6.62 -22.83 -2.93
N ILE A 108 6.71 -21.72 -3.64
CA ILE A 108 6.56 -20.38 -3.09
C ILE A 108 5.06 -20.05 -3.02
N ALA A 109 4.48 -20.13 -1.83
CA ALA A 109 3.11 -19.70 -1.61
C ALA A 109 3.06 -18.17 -1.45
N GLN A 110 2.56 -17.46 -2.44
CA GLN A 110 2.22 -16.05 -2.35
C GLN A 110 0.95 -15.88 -1.52
N GLY A 111 1.12 -15.69 -0.23
CA GLY A 111 0.01 -15.22 0.60
C GLY A 111 -0.05 -13.70 0.55
N LYS A 112 -1.03 -13.12 -0.12
CA LYS A 112 -1.34 -11.69 -0.05
C LYS A 112 -1.70 -11.32 1.39
N ALA A 113 -0.77 -10.76 2.14
CA ALA A 113 -1.10 -10.05 3.37
C ALA A 113 -1.19 -8.57 3.02
N SER A 114 -2.40 -8.05 2.90
CA SER A 114 -2.60 -6.61 2.78
C SER A 114 -2.13 -5.94 4.06
N LEU A 115 -1.40 -4.84 3.89
CA LEU A 115 -0.98 -4.00 5.01
C LEU A 115 -2.23 -3.39 5.67
N PRO A 116 -2.36 -3.43 7.02
CA PRO A 116 -3.49 -2.80 7.71
C PRO A 116 -3.66 -1.33 7.31
N TYR A 117 -4.88 -0.88 7.12
CA TYR A 117 -5.19 0.49 6.67
C TYR A 117 -4.54 1.56 7.55
N SER A 118 -4.50 1.36 8.88
CA SER A 118 -3.85 2.29 9.81
C SER A 118 -2.35 2.46 9.55
N LEU A 119 -1.66 1.38 9.15
CA LEU A 119 -0.25 1.44 8.79
C LEU A 119 -0.05 2.11 7.42
N GLN A 120 -0.91 1.80 6.44
CA GLN A 120 -0.90 2.47 5.14
C GLN A 120 -1.06 3.98 5.33
N LYS A 121 -2.04 4.42 6.15
CA LYS A 121 -2.28 5.84 6.45
C LYS A 121 -1.03 6.52 7.04
N THR A 122 -0.35 5.89 7.98
CA THR A 122 0.87 6.44 8.59
C THR A 122 1.98 6.64 7.56
N ILE A 123 2.19 5.66 6.69
CA ILE A 123 3.19 5.72 5.63
C ILE A 123 2.84 6.83 4.61
N PHE A 124 1.57 6.89 4.19
CA PHE A 124 1.11 7.92 3.26
C PHE A 124 1.25 9.34 3.82
N ILE A 125 1.06 9.56 5.12
CA ILE A 125 1.24 10.87 5.74
C ILE A 125 2.69 11.36 5.58
N GLN A 126 3.68 10.49 5.77
CA GLN A 126 5.09 10.85 5.60
C GLN A 126 5.41 11.20 4.15
N ILE A 127 4.95 10.37 3.21
CA ILE A 127 5.14 10.61 1.77
C ILE A 127 4.44 11.90 1.37
N LYS A 128 3.19 12.12 1.79
CA LYS A 128 2.43 13.35 1.51
C LYS A 128 3.18 14.60 1.93
N LYS A 129 3.73 14.64 3.15
CA LYS A 129 4.48 15.80 3.65
C LYS A 129 5.67 16.15 2.76
N GLU A 130 6.43 15.15 2.27
CA GLU A 130 7.56 15.40 1.39
C GLU A 130 7.11 15.87 0.00
N PHE A 131 6.03 15.34 -0.53
CA PHE A 131 5.47 15.82 -1.79
C PHE A 131 4.98 17.27 -1.69
N GLU A 132 4.29 17.62 -0.60
CA GLU A 132 3.83 19.00 -0.35
C GLU A 132 5.01 19.99 -0.20
N ARG A 133 6.11 19.57 0.42
CA ARG A 133 7.35 20.38 0.49
C ARG A 133 7.94 20.67 -0.90
N LYS A 134 7.65 19.84 -1.88
CA LYS A 134 8.06 20.00 -3.29
C LYS A 134 6.97 20.61 -4.16
N ASN A 135 5.93 21.22 -3.56
CA ASN A 135 4.77 21.82 -4.25
C ASN A 135 3.95 20.85 -5.09
N ILE A 136 4.05 19.55 -4.84
CA ILE A 136 3.21 18.52 -5.46
C ILE A 136 1.98 18.32 -4.58
N ARG A 137 0.79 18.61 -5.11
CA ARG A 137 -0.46 18.56 -4.35
C ARG A 137 -1.21 17.25 -4.56
N ARG A 138 -1.74 16.70 -3.46
CA ARG A 138 -2.61 15.53 -3.50
C ARG A 138 -3.95 15.89 -4.16
N ILE A 139 -4.46 14.96 -4.99
CA ILE A 139 -5.82 15.04 -5.52
C ILE A 139 -6.75 14.41 -4.47
N GLU A 140 -7.68 15.18 -3.96
CA GLU A 140 -8.78 14.64 -3.15
C GLU A 140 -9.85 14.14 -4.12
N LEU A 141 -10.05 12.83 -4.12
CA LEU A 141 -11.18 12.23 -4.84
C LEU A 141 -12.43 12.46 -3.99
N SER A 142 -13.30 13.34 -4.46
CA SER A 142 -14.62 13.59 -3.88
C SER A 142 -15.56 12.39 -4.09
#